data_2e48637280667b53e7bee7f750181418
#
_entry.id   2e48637280667b53e7bee7f750181418
#
_cell.length_a   1.000
_cell.length_b   1.000
_cell.length_c   1.000
_cell.angle_alpha   90.00
_cell.angle_beta   90.00
_cell.angle_gamma   90.00
#
_symmetry.space_group_name_H-M   'P 1'
#
loop_
_entity.id
_entity.type
_entity.pdbx_description
1 polymer ?
#
loop_
_entity_poly.entity_id
_entity_poly.type
_entity_poly.pdbx_seq_one_letter_code
_entity_poly.pdbx_strand_id
1 'polypeptide(L)'
;SPFYMGIPRLKFPADAPSRSTLKLEEAFHVFIPADEWDERLANGMWAVDLGACPGGWTYQLVKRNMWVYSVDNGPMAQSLMDTGQVTWLREDGFKFRPTRSNISWMVCDMVEKPAKVAALMAQWLVNGWCRETIFNLKLPMKKRYEEVSHNLAYIQAQLDEHGINAQIQARQLYHDREEVTVHVRRIWAAVGGRRDER
;
A
#
# COMPACT_ATOMS: atom_id res chain seq x y z
N SER A 1 -13.46 -18.61 -4.73
CA SER A 1 -13.14 -17.28 -5.29
C SER A 1 -14.21 -16.88 -6.29
N PRO A 2 -14.69 -15.63 -6.31
CA PRO A 2 -15.64 -15.15 -7.32
C PRO A 2 -14.99 -14.99 -8.71
N PHE A 3 -13.68 -15.16 -8.81
CA PHE A 3 -12.94 -15.01 -10.06
C PHE A 3 -12.60 -16.35 -10.70
N TYR A 4 -12.67 -16.41 -12.03
CA TYR A 4 -12.26 -17.58 -12.80
C TYR A 4 -10.80 -17.94 -12.49
N MET A 5 -10.56 -19.19 -12.08
CA MET A 5 -9.26 -19.69 -11.60
C MET A 5 -8.64 -18.87 -10.45
N GLY A 6 -9.45 -18.09 -9.72
CA GLY A 6 -8.95 -17.24 -8.64
C GLY A 6 -8.19 -15.99 -9.08
N ILE A 7 -8.16 -15.69 -10.39
CA ILE A 7 -7.41 -14.55 -10.95
C ILE A 7 -8.36 -13.39 -11.22
N PRO A 8 -8.23 -12.23 -10.53
CA PRO A 8 -9.03 -11.06 -10.81
C PRO A 8 -8.56 -10.36 -12.09
N ARG A 9 -9.18 -10.73 -13.21
CA ARG A 9 -8.98 -10.04 -14.50
C ARG A 9 -9.87 -8.81 -14.54
N LEU A 10 -9.35 -7.71 -14.02
CA LEU A 10 -10.12 -6.49 -13.84
C LEU A 10 -10.22 -5.68 -15.13
N LYS A 11 -11.38 -5.03 -15.30
CA LYS A 11 -11.58 -4.11 -16.41
C LYS A 11 -10.98 -2.75 -16.07
N PHE A 12 -10.22 -2.18 -17.00
CA PHE A 12 -9.64 -0.86 -16.83
C PHE A 12 -10.75 0.23 -16.80
N PRO A 13 -10.84 1.02 -15.71
CA PRO A 13 -11.78 2.13 -15.64
C PRO A 13 -11.37 3.24 -16.61
N ALA A 14 -12.34 3.74 -17.41
CA ALA A 14 -12.08 4.75 -18.44
C ALA A 14 -11.63 6.10 -17.86
N ASP A 15 -12.00 6.39 -16.62
CA ASP A 15 -11.71 7.64 -15.89
C ASP A 15 -10.44 7.55 -15.03
N ALA A 16 -9.78 6.39 -14.95
CA ALA A 16 -8.52 6.25 -14.23
C ALA A 16 -7.36 6.87 -15.02
N PRO A 17 -6.46 7.62 -14.36
CA PRO A 17 -5.39 8.35 -15.02
C PRO A 17 -4.24 7.46 -15.50
N SER A 18 -4.17 6.21 -15.05
CA SER A 18 -3.09 5.27 -15.40
C SER A 18 -3.55 3.83 -15.28
N ARG A 19 -3.02 2.97 -16.15
CA ARG A 19 -3.26 1.52 -16.09
C ARG A 19 -2.70 0.85 -14.81
N SER A 20 -1.77 1.49 -14.11
CA SER A 20 -1.25 1.03 -12.82
C SER A 20 -2.34 0.89 -11.74
N THR A 21 -3.48 1.54 -11.94
CA THR A 21 -4.67 1.42 -11.06
C THR A 21 -5.09 -0.03 -10.88
N LEU A 22 -4.96 -0.88 -11.90
CA LEU A 22 -5.34 -2.29 -11.85
C LEU A 22 -4.50 -3.12 -10.88
N LYS A 23 -3.23 -2.75 -10.68
CA LYS A 23 -2.35 -3.43 -9.72
C LYS A 23 -2.86 -3.28 -8.28
N LEU A 24 -3.21 -2.07 -7.89
CA LEU A 24 -3.71 -1.82 -6.53
C LEU A 24 -5.11 -2.43 -6.32
N GLU A 25 -5.98 -2.35 -7.32
CA GLU A 25 -7.30 -3.00 -7.24
C GLU A 25 -7.17 -4.51 -7.09
N GLU A 26 -6.31 -5.16 -7.88
CA GLU A 26 -6.01 -6.58 -7.74
C GLU A 26 -5.43 -6.91 -6.37
N ALA A 27 -4.49 -6.09 -5.88
CA ALA A 27 -3.89 -6.26 -4.56
C ALA A 27 -4.94 -6.27 -3.44
N PHE A 28 -5.92 -5.37 -3.50
CA PHE A 28 -7.01 -5.37 -2.52
C PHE A 28 -7.82 -6.68 -2.57
N HIS A 29 -8.13 -7.19 -3.76
CA HIS A 29 -8.84 -8.46 -3.91
C HIS A 29 -8.03 -9.68 -3.43
N VAL A 30 -6.71 -9.63 -3.57
CA VAL A 30 -5.84 -10.77 -3.22
C VAL A 30 -5.46 -10.78 -1.74
N PHE A 31 -5.19 -9.62 -1.16
CA PHE A 31 -4.65 -9.52 0.20
C PHE A 31 -5.70 -9.27 1.27
N ILE A 32 -6.86 -8.74 0.93
CA ILE A 32 -7.90 -8.41 1.89
C ILE A 32 -9.09 -9.34 1.69
N PRO A 33 -9.47 -10.14 2.70
CA PRO A 33 -10.70 -10.92 2.66
C PRO A 33 -11.92 -10.04 2.37
N ALA A 34 -12.83 -10.53 1.54
CA ALA A 34 -13.97 -9.73 1.09
C ALA A 34 -14.88 -9.25 2.25
N ASP A 35 -15.01 -10.05 3.28
CA ASP A 35 -15.76 -9.74 4.50
C ASP A 35 -15.08 -8.70 5.42
N GLU A 36 -13.81 -8.37 5.16
CA GLU A 36 -13.07 -7.32 5.89
C GLU A 36 -13.03 -5.97 5.15
N TRP A 37 -13.59 -5.88 3.94
CA TRP A 37 -13.49 -4.66 3.12
C TRP A 37 -14.16 -3.46 3.77
N ASP A 38 -15.33 -3.65 4.37
CA ASP A 38 -16.07 -2.55 5.01
C ASP A 38 -15.33 -1.95 6.22
N GLU A 39 -14.47 -2.75 6.86
CA GLU A 39 -13.64 -2.30 7.97
C GLU A 39 -12.29 -1.72 7.50
N ARG A 40 -11.63 -2.39 6.55
CA ARG A 40 -10.24 -2.11 6.19
C ARG A 40 -10.09 -1.16 5.01
N LEU A 41 -11.13 -0.99 4.20
CA LEU A 41 -11.22 -0.04 3.08
C LEU A 41 -12.39 0.93 3.29
N ALA A 42 -12.62 1.34 4.53
CA ALA A 42 -13.76 2.15 4.92
C ALA A 42 -13.72 3.56 4.34
N ASN A 43 -14.91 4.11 4.10
CA ASN A 43 -15.09 5.51 3.74
C ASN A 43 -14.49 6.44 4.82
N GLY A 44 -13.86 7.52 4.38
CA GLY A 44 -13.31 8.55 5.26
C GLY A 44 -11.94 8.23 5.88
N MET A 45 -11.36 7.08 5.56
CA MET A 45 -9.98 6.78 5.95
C MET A 45 -8.99 7.75 5.32
N TRP A 46 -7.86 7.95 6.00
CA TRP A 46 -6.72 8.68 5.45
C TRP A 46 -5.69 7.72 4.86
N ALA A 47 -5.21 8.08 3.70
CA ALA A 47 -4.19 7.31 2.97
C ALA A 47 -3.08 8.22 2.44
N VAL A 48 -1.93 7.64 2.19
CA VAL A 48 -0.78 8.26 1.52
C VAL A 48 -0.40 7.42 0.31
N ASP A 49 -0.17 8.08 -0.83
CA ASP A 49 0.35 7.47 -2.05
C ASP A 49 1.73 8.07 -2.33
N LEU A 50 2.79 7.28 -2.20
CA LEU A 50 4.17 7.69 -2.44
C LEU A 50 4.58 7.37 -3.88
N GLY A 51 5.04 8.39 -4.62
CA GLY A 51 5.30 8.28 -6.05
C GLY A 51 4.00 8.25 -6.86
N ALA A 52 3.07 9.13 -6.52
CA ALA A 52 1.67 9.04 -6.91
C ALA A 52 1.37 9.40 -8.38
N CYS A 53 2.18 10.24 -9.03
CA CYS A 53 1.89 10.79 -10.37
C CYS A 53 1.72 9.69 -11.43
N PRO A 54 0.71 9.77 -12.30
CA PRO A 54 -0.38 10.76 -12.39
C PRO A 54 -1.58 10.46 -11.48
N GLY A 55 -1.58 9.36 -10.71
CA GLY A 55 -2.59 9.04 -9.73
C GLY A 55 -3.35 7.73 -9.93
N GLY A 56 -2.76 6.74 -10.59
CA GLY A 56 -3.40 5.44 -10.81
C GLY A 56 -3.75 4.72 -9.49
N TRP A 57 -2.87 4.78 -8.50
CA TRP A 57 -3.11 4.22 -7.18
C TRP A 57 -3.97 5.14 -6.31
N THR A 58 -3.73 6.45 -6.36
CA THR A 58 -4.60 7.45 -5.74
C THR A 58 -6.06 7.27 -6.16
N TYR A 59 -6.33 6.98 -7.45
CA TYR A 59 -7.67 6.72 -7.97
C TYR A 59 -8.41 5.63 -7.18
N GLN A 60 -7.74 4.52 -6.88
CA GLN A 60 -8.35 3.41 -6.13
C GLN A 60 -8.71 3.79 -4.69
N LEU A 61 -7.93 4.65 -4.08
CA LEU A 61 -8.19 5.15 -2.73
C LEU A 61 -9.38 6.13 -2.74
N VAL A 62 -9.39 7.07 -3.70
CA VAL A 62 -10.48 8.03 -3.89
C VAL A 62 -11.80 7.34 -4.24
N LYS A 63 -11.77 6.29 -5.08
CA LYS A 63 -12.93 5.47 -5.42
C LYS A 63 -13.61 4.85 -4.19
N ARG A 64 -12.83 4.65 -3.12
CA ARG A 64 -13.31 4.16 -1.81
C ARG A 64 -13.60 5.29 -0.81
N ASN A 65 -13.73 6.52 -1.32
CA ASN A 65 -13.99 7.72 -0.52
C ASN A 65 -12.95 7.97 0.60
N MET A 66 -11.69 7.66 0.35
CA MET A 66 -10.60 8.00 1.26
C MET A 66 -10.09 9.40 0.98
N TRP A 67 -9.52 10.03 1.99
CA TRP A 67 -8.72 11.25 1.88
C TRP A 67 -7.28 10.86 1.59
N VAL A 68 -6.65 11.45 0.57
CA VAL A 68 -5.34 10.99 0.09
C VAL A 68 -4.33 12.13 0.05
N TYR A 69 -3.20 11.94 0.71
CA TYR A 69 -1.98 12.70 0.44
C TYR A 69 -1.22 12.00 -0.69
N SER A 70 -1.19 12.63 -1.84
CA SER A 70 -0.47 12.12 -3.02
C SER A 70 0.86 12.85 -3.13
N VAL A 71 1.95 12.12 -2.87
CA VAL A 71 3.30 12.66 -2.78
C VAL A 71 4.08 12.34 -4.05
N ASP A 72 4.38 13.34 -4.84
CA ASP A 72 5.19 13.21 -6.07
C ASP A 72 5.63 14.59 -6.55
N ASN A 73 6.79 14.65 -7.21
CA ASN A 73 7.23 15.86 -7.92
C ASN A 73 6.41 16.14 -9.20
N GLY A 74 5.87 15.09 -9.83
CA GLY A 74 4.99 15.18 -10.99
C GLY A 74 3.55 15.52 -10.61
N PRO A 75 2.80 16.14 -11.54
CA PRO A 75 1.42 16.57 -11.26
C PRO A 75 0.44 15.40 -11.19
N MET A 76 -0.56 15.56 -10.36
CA MET A 76 -1.71 14.67 -10.31
C MET A 76 -2.69 14.98 -11.44
N ALA A 77 -3.40 13.96 -11.93
CA ALA A 77 -4.47 14.16 -12.89
C ALA A 77 -5.52 15.12 -12.35
N GLN A 78 -5.96 16.08 -13.17
CA GLN A 78 -6.91 17.13 -12.76
C GLN A 78 -8.24 16.53 -12.27
N SER A 79 -8.70 15.45 -12.90
CA SER A 79 -9.92 14.75 -12.48
C SER A 79 -9.88 14.26 -11.02
N LEU A 80 -8.70 13.87 -10.53
CA LEU A 80 -8.51 13.51 -9.13
C LEU A 80 -8.51 14.74 -8.22
N MET A 81 -7.84 15.80 -8.63
CA MET A 81 -7.83 17.07 -7.88
C MET A 81 -9.22 17.66 -7.74
N ASP A 82 -10.06 17.55 -8.78
CA ASP A 82 -11.43 18.05 -8.81
C ASP A 82 -12.36 17.33 -7.82
N THR A 83 -12.00 16.13 -7.35
CA THR A 83 -12.77 15.42 -6.32
C THR A 83 -12.74 16.10 -4.95
N GLY A 84 -11.75 16.95 -4.70
CA GLY A 84 -11.50 17.56 -3.39
C GLY A 84 -10.98 16.59 -2.31
N GLN A 85 -10.76 15.32 -2.65
CA GLN A 85 -10.28 14.28 -1.72
C GLN A 85 -8.76 14.10 -1.74
N VAL A 86 -8.08 14.72 -2.71
CA VAL A 86 -6.63 14.59 -2.92
C VAL A 86 -5.92 15.86 -2.53
N THR A 87 -4.94 15.74 -1.66
CA THR A 87 -3.94 16.78 -1.39
C THR A 87 -2.64 16.39 -2.06
N TRP A 88 -2.29 17.05 -3.15
CA TRP A 88 -1.02 16.82 -3.81
C TRP A 88 0.10 17.58 -3.10
N LEU A 89 1.11 16.83 -2.68
CA LEU A 89 2.32 17.34 -2.04
C LEU A 89 3.50 17.15 -3.00
N ARG A 90 4.05 18.26 -3.48
CA ARG A 90 5.19 18.25 -4.39
C ARG A 90 6.49 18.02 -3.61
N GLU A 91 6.70 16.77 -3.21
CA GLU A 91 7.82 16.34 -2.39
C GLU A 91 8.40 15.01 -2.89
N ASP A 92 9.62 14.71 -2.45
CA ASP A 92 10.23 13.40 -2.64
C ASP A 92 9.60 12.38 -1.68
N GLY A 93 9.01 11.31 -2.22
CA GLY A 93 8.37 10.26 -1.43
C GLY A 93 9.29 9.58 -0.41
N PHE A 94 10.61 9.55 -0.65
CA PHE A 94 11.58 9.03 0.31
C PHE A 94 11.84 9.96 1.48
N LYS A 95 11.61 11.26 1.31
CA LYS A 95 11.84 12.29 2.33
C LYS A 95 10.58 12.70 3.06
N PHE A 96 9.42 12.46 2.46
CA PHE A 96 8.14 12.81 3.06
C PHE A 96 7.96 12.16 4.43
N ARG A 97 7.45 12.94 5.38
CA ARG A 97 7.08 12.48 6.72
C ARG A 97 5.67 12.97 7.02
N PRO A 98 4.75 12.05 7.36
CA PRO A 98 3.38 12.45 7.66
C PRO A 98 3.32 13.24 8.98
N THR A 99 2.51 14.28 8.99
CA THR A 99 2.17 15.03 10.22
C THR A 99 0.93 14.46 10.90
N ARG A 100 0.15 13.65 10.19
CA ARG A 100 -1.07 13.02 10.68
C ARG A 100 -0.78 11.65 11.28
N SER A 101 -1.38 11.35 12.42
CA SER A 101 -1.15 10.10 13.17
C SER A 101 -2.12 8.95 12.83
N ASN A 102 -3.21 9.23 12.09
CA ASN A 102 -4.28 8.27 11.81
C ASN A 102 -4.34 7.84 10.34
N ILE A 103 -3.19 7.59 9.71
CA ILE A 103 -3.13 7.07 8.35
C ILE A 103 -3.40 5.58 8.38
N SER A 104 -4.47 5.16 7.70
CA SER A 104 -4.85 3.76 7.59
C SER A 104 -3.99 3.04 6.56
N TRP A 105 -3.78 3.66 5.40
CA TRP A 105 -3.05 3.08 4.28
C TRP A 105 -1.88 3.94 3.81
N MET A 106 -0.76 3.30 3.54
CA MET A 106 0.28 3.87 2.70
C MET A 106 0.51 2.95 1.53
N VAL A 107 0.46 3.49 0.32
CA VAL A 107 0.69 2.74 -0.92
C VAL A 107 1.86 3.34 -1.70
N CYS A 108 2.59 2.48 -2.43
CA CYS A 108 3.81 2.91 -3.11
C CYS A 108 4.10 2.06 -4.36
N ASP A 109 4.10 2.68 -5.53
CA ASP A 109 4.51 2.06 -6.80
C ASP A 109 5.70 2.82 -7.43
N MET A 110 6.67 3.22 -6.62
CA MET A 110 7.86 3.91 -7.09
C MET A 110 8.81 2.99 -7.86
N VAL A 111 9.36 3.51 -8.96
CA VAL A 111 10.42 2.83 -9.72
C VAL A 111 11.76 3.14 -9.07
N GLU A 112 12.21 2.26 -8.18
CA GLU A 112 13.48 2.40 -7.46
C GLU A 112 14.02 1.00 -7.09
N LYS A 113 15.26 0.95 -6.62
CA LYS A 113 15.88 -0.31 -6.16
C LYS A 113 15.06 -0.93 -5.03
N PRO A 114 14.79 -2.25 -5.07
CA PRO A 114 13.99 -2.94 -4.05
C PRO A 114 14.44 -2.69 -2.61
N ALA A 115 15.75 -2.72 -2.36
CA ALA A 115 16.30 -2.48 -1.03
C ALA A 115 15.96 -1.07 -0.49
N LYS A 116 15.92 -0.07 -1.35
CA LYS A 116 15.57 1.30 -0.98
C LYS A 116 14.08 1.42 -0.61
N VAL A 117 13.23 0.77 -1.38
CA VAL A 117 11.79 0.70 -1.09
C VAL A 117 11.54 -0.08 0.20
N ALA A 118 12.18 -1.23 0.39
CA ALA A 118 12.06 -2.02 1.61
C ALA A 118 12.45 -1.24 2.87
N ALA A 119 13.54 -0.47 2.81
CA ALA A 119 13.98 0.39 3.91
C ALA A 119 12.95 1.49 4.23
N LEU A 120 12.36 2.10 3.20
CA LEU A 120 11.30 3.09 3.37
C LEU A 120 10.06 2.48 4.03
N MET A 121 9.61 1.29 3.56
CA MET A 121 8.46 0.59 4.12
C MET A 121 8.69 0.22 5.59
N ALA A 122 9.87 -0.33 5.92
CA ALA A 122 10.24 -0.64 7.29
C ALA A 122 10.18 0.62 8.18
N GLN A 123 10.69 1.75 7.71
CA GLN A 123 10.63 3.02 8.44
C GLN A 123 9.19 3.46 8.73
N TRP A 124 8.29 3.38 7.74
CA TRP A 124 6.89 3.73 7.92
C TRP A 124 6.19 2.85 8.95
N LEU A 125 6.44 1.55 8.89
CA LEU A 125 5.84 0.58 9.80
C LEU A 125 6.41 0.69 11.22
N VAL A 126 7.73 0.82 11.37
CA VAL A 126 8.39 0.97 12.66
C VAL A 126 7.93 2.24 13.37
N ASN A 127 7.86 3.36 12.68
CA ASN A 127 7.38 4.62 13.26
C ASN A 127 5.86 4.68 13.46
N GLY A 128 5.12 3.67 13.01
CA GLY A 128 3.67 3.64 13.14
C GLY A 128 2.95 4.71 12.31
N TRP A 129 3.57 5.16 11.22
CA TRP A 129 3.00 6.19 10.35
C TRP A 129 1.83 5.71 9.53
N CYS A 130 1.68 4.41 9.33
CA CYS A 130 0.50 3.80 8.73
C CYS A 130 0.16 2.48 9.41
N ARG A 131 -1.08 2.02 9.22
CA ARG A 131 -1.58 0.73 9.72
C ARG A 131 -1.23 -0.41 8.80
N GLU A 132 -1.48 -0.19 7.51
CA GLU A 132 -1.26 -1.15 6.43
C GLU A 132 -0.55 -0.48 5.27
N THR A 133 0.23 -1.26 4.54
CA THR A 133 0.87 -0.80 3.31
C THR A 133 0.78 -1.84 2.22
N ILE A 134 0.61 -1.37 0.99
CA ILE A 134 0.80 -2.14 -0.24
C ILE A 134 1.85 -1.42 -1.08
N PHE A 135 2.84 -2.16 -1.54
CA PHE A 135 3.91 -1.60 -2.35
C PHE A 135 4.46 -2.63 -3.33
N ASN A 136 5.10 -2.15 -4.39
CA ASN A 136 5.76 -2.98 -5.37
C ASN A 136 7.28 -2.99 -5.16
N LEU A 137 7.87 -4.17 -5.27
CA LEU A 137 9.31 -4.37 -5.39
C LEU A 137 9.64 -4.72 -6.84
N LYS A 138 10.43 -3.89 -7.51
CA LYS A 138 10.90 -4.16 -8.88
C LYS A 138 11.88 -5.32 -8.86
N LEU A 139 11.67 -6.27 -9.77
CA LEU A 139 12.48 -7.48 -9.83
C LEU A 139 13.70 -7.27 -10.73
N PRO A 140 14.89 -7.71 -10.31
CA PRO A 140 16.05 -7.76 -11.19
C PRO A 140 15.85 -8.84 -12.28
N MET A 141 16.66 -8.77 -13.33
CA MET A 141 16.62 -9.79 -14.41
C MET A 141 17.01 -11.19 -13.91
N LYS A 142 17.89 -11.27 -12.90
CA LYS A 142 18.39 -12.52 -12.32
C LYS A 142 18.15 -12.53 -10.81
N LYS A 143 18.12 -13.73 -10.21
CA LYS A 143 18.01 -13.94 -8.75
C LYS A 143 16.77 -13.28 -8.13
N ARG A 144 15.66 -13.28 -8.84
CA ARG A 144 14.40 -12.61 -8.43
C ARG A 144 13.89 -13.08 -7.07
N TYR A 145 13.90 -14.39 -6.85
CA TYR A 145 13.46 -14.98 -5.57
C TYR A 145 14.36 -14.55 -4.40
N GLU A 146 15.68 -14.62 -4.61
CA GLU A 146 16.66 -14.24 -3.58
C GLU A 146 16.50 -12.76 -3.20
N GLU A 147 16.30 -11.89 -4.20
CA GLU A 147 16.10 -10.45 -3.98
C GLU A 147 14.84 -10.16 -3.16
N VAL A 148 13.71 -10.77 -3.53
CA VAL A 148 12.45 -10.62 -2.78
C VAL A 148 12.60 -11.15 -1.37
N SER A 149 13.14 -12.35 -1.21
CA SER A 149 13.34 -12.98 0.11
C SER A 149 14.23 -12.14 1.02
N HIS A 150 15.30 -11.57 0.47
CA HIS A 150 16.21 -10.68 1.21
C HIS A 150 15.50 -9.42 1.71
N ASN A 151 14.73 -8.76 0.83
CA ASN A 151 14.02 -7.53 1.19
C ASN A 151 12.89 -7.79 2.20
N LEU A 152 12.15 -8.89 2.08
CA LEU A 152 11.13 -9.26 3.06
C LEU A 152 11.75 -9.62 4.41
N ALA A 153 12.87 -10.34 4.42
CA ALA A 153 13.62 -10.66 5.64
C ALA A 153 14.12 -9.37 6.33
N TYR A 154 14.58 -8.38 5.56
CA TYR A 154 14.99 -7.10 6.11
C TYR A 154 13.82 -6.39 6.81
N ILE A 155 12.65 -6.31 6.17
CA ILE A 155 11.48 -5.69 6.78
C ILE A 155 11.09 -6.43 8.05
N GLN A 156 11.04 -7.77 8.02
CA GLN A 156 10.71 -8.57 9.20
C GLN A 156 11.69 -8.33 10.35
N ALA A 157 12.99 -8.31 10.07
CA ALA A 157 14.02 -8.07 11.08
C ALA A 157 13.88 -6.69 11.73
N GLN A 158 13.56 -5.66 10.95
CA GLN A 158 13.31 -4.31 11.48
C GLN A 158 12.06 -4.28 12.38
N LEU A 159 11.01 -4.97 12.01
CA LEU A 159 9.79 -5.05 12.83
C LEU A 159 10.05 -5.81 14.13
N ASP A 160 10.76 -6.93 14.07
CA ASP A 160 11.11 -7.76 15.23
C ASP A 160 12.00 -6.99 16.22
N GLU A 161 13.01 -6.27 15.72
CA GLU A 161 13.89 -5.43 16.53
C GLU A 161 13.14 -4.36 17.33
N HIS A 162 12.04 -3.86 16.78
CA HIS A 162 11.20 -2.85 17.42
C HIS A 162 9.97 -3.43 18.13
N GLY A 163 9.85 -4.75 18.23
CA GLY A 163 8.75 -5.42 18.92
C GLY A 163 7.38 -5.24 18.23
N ILE A 164 7.38 -5.08 16.91
CA ILE A 164 6.17 -4.84 16.12
C ILE A 164 5.68 -6.12 15.49
N ASN A 165 4.50 -6.56 15.88
CA ASN A 165 3.83 -7.67 15.21
C ASN A 165 3.19 -7.20 13.91
N ALA A 166 3.47 -7.92 12.82
CA ALA A 166 2.86 -7.64 11.53
C ALA A 166 2.66 -8.92 10.71
N GLN A 167 1.72 -8.89 9.82
CA GLN A 167 1.52 -9.90 8.80
C GLN A 167 2.13 -9.38 7.50
N ILE A 168 3.05 -10.15 6.91
CA ILE A 168 3.69 -9.84 5.63
C ILE A 168 3.23 -10.87 4.61
N GLN A 169 2.75 -10.41 3.46
CA GLN A 169 2.36 -11.24 2.32
C GLN A 169 2.98 -10.66 1.05
N ALA A 170 3.45 -11.51 0.17
CA ALA A 170 4.00 -11.11 -1.12
C ALA A 170 3.48 -12.02 -2.23
N ARG A 171 3.11 -11.43 -3.35
CA ARG A 171 2.64 -12.16 -4.53
C ARG A 171 3.02 -11.43 -5.81
N GLN A 172 3.31 -12.19 -6.84
CA GLN A 172 3.28 -11.68 -8.20
C GLN A 172 1.83 -11.71 -8.67
N LEU A 173 1.28 -10.53 -8.95
CA LEU A 173 -0.10 -10.38 -9.37
C LEU A 173 -0.24 -10.51 -10.89
N TYR A 174 -1.44 -10.73 -11.38
CA TYR A 174 -1.71 -10.83 -12.82
C TYR A 174 -1.37 -9.52 -13.56
N HIS A 175 -1.64 -8.36 -12.91
CA HIS A 175 -1.34 -7.05 -13.48
C HIS A 175 0.08 -6.56 -13.22
N ASP A 176 0.88 -7.31 -12.45
CA ASP A 176 2.33 -7.07 -12.31
C ASP A 176 3.06 -7.47 -13.59
N ARG A 177 4.19 -6.79 -13.84
CA ARG A 177 5.12 -7.16 -14.92
C ARG A 177 6.40 -7.73 -14.30
N GLU A 178 7.38 -6.86 -14.11
CA GLU A 178 8.69 -7.19 -13.51
C GLU A 178 8.74 -6.78 -12.04
N GLU A 179 7.68 -7.08 -11.30
CA GLU A 179 7.53 -6.71 -9.89
C GLU A 179 6.81 -7.78 -9.07
N VAL A 180 6.98 -7.70 -7.77
CA VAL A 180 6.19 -8.41 -6.76
C VAL A 180 5.46 -7.39 -5.91
N THR A 181 4.17 -7.62 -5.69
CA THR A 181 3.36 -6.80 -4.79
C THR A 181 3.42 -7.37 -3.38
N VAL A 182 3.69 -6.50 -2.43
CA VAL A 182 3.81 -6.83 -1.00
C VAL A 182 2.74 -6.08 -0.22
N HIS A 183 2.12 -6.78 0.71
CA HIS A 183 1.19 -6.23 1.70
C HIS A 183 1.76 -6.48 3.10
N VAL A 184 1.76 -5.45 3.92
CA VAL A 184 2.10 -5.55 5.35
C VAL A 184 1.02 -4.88 6.19
N ARG A 185 0.53 -5.62 7.18
CA ARG A 185 -0.44 -5.14 8.16
C ARG A 185 0.16 -5.24 9.56
N ARG A 186 0.20 -4.13 10.29
CA ARG A 186 0.52 -4.17 11.72
C ARG A 186 -0.63 -4.82 12.48
N ILE A 187 -0.27 -5.75 13.36
CA ILE A 187 -1.22 -6.44 14.25
C ILE A 187 -1.05 -5.83 15.63
N TRP A 188 -2.08 -5.12 16.10
CA TRP A 188 -2.12 -4.62 17.47
C TRP A 188 -2.51 -5.77 18.41
N ALA A 189 -1.77 -5.95 19.49
CA ALA A 189 -2.24 -6.82 20.57
C ALA A 189 -3.63 -6.33 20.98
N ALA A 190 -4.61 -7.22 20.99
CA ALA A 190 -5.89 -6.91 21.60
C ALA A 190 -5.61 -6.41 23.03
N VAL A 191 -5.99 -5.19 23.34
CA VAL A 191 -5.94 -4.67 24.70
C VAL A 191 -6.78 -5.64 25.52
N GLY A 192 -6.12 -6.44 26.35
CA GLY A 192 -6.77 -7.47 27.17
C GLY A 192 -7.90 -6.81 27.96
N GLY A 193 -9.11 -7.16 27.60
CA GLY A 193 -10.26 -6.81 28.41
C GLY A 193 -10.02 -7.38 29.81
N ARG A 194 -9.81 -6.52 30.78
CA ARG A 194 -9.95 -6.89 32.19
C ARG A 194 -11.38 -7.44 32.32
N ARG A 195 -11.51 -8.73 32.46
CA ARG A 195 -12.71 -9.28 33.05
C ARG A 195 -12.69 -8.78 34.50
N ASP A 196 -13.50 -7.79 34.81
CA ASP A 196 -13.89 -7.54 36.16
C ASP A 196 -14.70 -8.76 36.63
N GLU A 197 -14.03 -9.65 37.33
CA GLU A 197 -14.69 -10.60 38.21
C GLU A 197 -15.20 -9.81 39.42
N ARG A 198 -16.51 -9.65 39.47
CA ARG A 198 -17.25 -9.46 40.73
C ARG A 198 -18.53 -10.28 40.72
#